data_d12238db5ace1e559e2c8a16417f4d34
#
_entry.id   d12238db5ace1e559e2c8a16417f4d34
#
_cell.length_a   1.000
_cell.length_b   1.000
_cell.length_c   1.000
_cell.angle_alpha   90.00
_cell.angle_beta   90.00
_cell.angle_gamma   90.00
#
_symmetry.space_group_name_H-M   'P 1'
#
loop_
_entity.id
_entity.type
_entity.pdbx_description
1 polymer ?
#
loop_
_entity_poly.entity_id
_entity_poly.type
_entity_poly.pdbx_seq_one_letter_code
_entity_poly.pdbx_strand_id
1 'polypeptide(L)'
;MARTTYVFPYTDASATEANIKKILTEEKYEFVLEKGENVWKCGNGVFTSIKYIKYDFIDQKTLHIIGWVRSDLGGEFSLDGYLVGFHKKKVREVINRIKAVIR
;
A
#
# COMPACT_ATOMS: atom_id res chain seq x y z
N MET A 1 -14.26 3.91 7.06
CA MET A 1 -13.50 2.94 6.25
C MET A 1 -12.13 2.78 6.84
N ALA A 2 -11.66 1.54 6.94
CA ALA A 2 -10.38 1.26 7.56
C ALA A 2 -9.19 1.33 6.59
N ARG A 3 -9.39 1.83 5.37
CA ARG A 3 -8.35 1.92 4.35
C ARG A 3 -8.38 3.28 3.69
N THR A 4 -7.19 3.75 3.27
CA THR A 4 -7.07 5.03 2.57
C THR A 4 -6.77 4.75 1.10
N THR A 5 -7.56 5.35 0.21
CA THR A 5 -7.40 5.20 -1.23
C THR A 5 -6.87 6.50 -1.83
N TYR A 6 -5.80 6.37 -2.61
CA TYR A 6 -5.23 7.47 -3.38
C TYR A 6 -5.54 7.21 -4.85
N VAL A 7 -5.93 8.25 -5.57
CA VAL A 7 -6.31 8.16 -6.98
C VAL A 7 -5.28 8.92 -7.80
N PHE A 8 -4.65 8.24 -8.76
CA PHE A 8 -3.62 8.85 -9.60
C PHE A 8 -3.92 8.59 -11.07
N PRO A 9 -3.62 9.56 -11.95
CA PRO A 9 -3.65 9.28 -13.38
C PRO A 9 -2.40 8.51 -13.80
N TYR A 10 -2.52 7.72 -14.85
CA TYR A 10 -1.37 7.04 -15.44
C TYR A 10 -1.61 6.91 -16.95
N THR A 11 -0.54 6.61 -17.70
CA THR A 11 -0.63 6.38 -19.14
C THR A 11 -0.07 5.02 -19.55
N ASP A 12 0.96 4.54 -18.86
CA ASP A 12 1.61 3.27 -19.20
C ASP A 12 1.49 2.31 -18.01
N ALA A 13 0.49 1.42 -18.07
CA ALA A 13 0.21 0.48 -16.98
C ALA A 13 1.38 -0.46 -16.73
N SER A 14 1.98 -0.98 -17.79
CA SER A 14 3.06 -1.96 -17.68
C SER A 14 4.29 -1.35 -17.00
N ALA A 15 4.71 -0.16 -17.44
CA ALA A 15 5.85 0.53 -16.84
C ALA A 15 5.54 0.93 -15.41
N THR A 16 4.33 1.45 -15.15
CA THR A 16 3.92 1.85 -13.82
C THR A 16 3.91 0.66 -12.87
N GLU A 17 3.34 -0.47 -13.29
CA GLU A 17 3.30 -1.65 -12.44
C GLU A 17 4.69 -2.19 -12.13
N ALA A 18 5.58 -2.22 -13.12
CA ALA A 18 6.96 -2.65 -12.89
C ALA A 18 7.65 -1.77 -11.84
N ASN A 19 7.44 -0.46 -11.93
CA ASN A 19 8.02 0.49 -10.99
C ASN A 19 7.43 0.32 -9.57
N ILE A 20 6.12 0.08 -9.48
CA ILE A 20 5.47 -0.16 -8.19
C ILE A 20 6.04 -1.41 -7.52
N LYS A 21 6.14 -2.51 -8.27
CA LYS A 21 6.65 -3.77 -7.74
C LYS A 21 8.09 -3.62 -7.26
N LYS A 22 8.90 -2.86 -8.00
CA LYS A 22 10.29 -2.61 -7.61
C LYS A 22 10.36 -1.89 -6.27
N ILE A 23 9.57 -0.82 -6.11
CA ILE A 23 9.56 -0.05 -4.87
C ILE A 23 9.08 -0.91 -3.71
N LEU A 24 7.98 -1.64 -3.88
CA LEU A 24 7.44 -2.48 -2.82
C LEU A 24 8.44 -3.55 -2.39
N THR A 25 9.16 -4.14 -3.34
CA THR A 25 10.19 -5.12 -3.03
C THR A 25 11.36 -4.49 -2.27
N GLU A 26 11.78 -3.30 -2.69
CA GLU A 26 12.85 -2.56 -2.00
C GLU A 26 12.45 -2.20 -0.58
N GLU A 27 11.18 -1.92 -0.35
CA GLU A 27 10.66 -1.56 0.98
C GLU A 27 10.27 -2.77 1.81
N LYS A 28 10.63 -3.98 1.35
CA LYS A 28 10.44 -5.24 2.07
C LYS A 28 8.96 -5.67 2.18
N TYR A 29 8.13 -5.27 1.24
CA TYR A 29 6.77 -5.78 1.13
C TYR A 29 6.79 -7.09 0.35
N GLU A 30 5.89 -8.01 0.70
CA GLU A 30 5.72 -9.29 0.01
C GLU A 30 4.30 -9.38 -0.54
N PHE A 31 4.16 -9.93 -1.75
CA PHE A 31 2.86 -10.13 -2.38
C PHE A 31 2.25 -11.42 -1.84
N VAL A 32 1.12 -11.31 -1.18
CA VAL A 32 0.48 -12.44 -0.50
C VAL A 32 -1.02 -12.47 -0.77
N LEU A 33 -1.60 -13.67 -0.67
CA LEU A 33 -3.05 -13.83 -0.65
C LEU A 33 -3.46 -13.96 0.81
N GLU A 34 -4.27 -13.02 1.29
CA GLU A 34 -4.69 -12.99 2.68
C GLU A 34 -6.19 -12.72 2.73
N LYS A 35 -6.93 -13.62 3.36
CA LYS A 35 -8.40 -13.52 3.49
C LYS A 35 -9.08 -13.35 2.13
N GLY A 36 -8.60 -14.07 1.12
CA GLY A 36 -9.17 -14.03 -0.22
C GLY A 36 -8.78 -12.81 -1.04
N GLU A 37 -7.84 -12.01 -0.58
CA GLU A 37 -7.44 -10.77 -1.21
C GLU A 37 -5.93 -10.76 -1.48
N ASN A 38 -5.52 -10.36 -2.67
CA ASN A 38 -4.11 -10.21 -3.02
C ASN A 38 -3.63 -8.84 -2.56
N VAL A 39 -2.63 -8.82 -1.67
CA VAL A 39 -2.11 -7.58 -1.09
C VAL A 39 -0.59 -7.63 -0.98
N TRP A 40 0.03 -6.46 -0.88
CA TRP A 40 1.43 -6.32 -0.53
C TRP A 40 1.52 -6.03 0.96
N LYS A 41 2.27 -6.85 1.68
CA LYS A 41 2.28 -6.86 3.14
C LYS A 41 3.71 -6.71 3.64
N CYS A 42 3.89 -5.91 4.69
CA CYS A 42 5.18 -5.71 5.34
C CYS A 42 4.99 -5.76 6.85
N GLY A 43 5.77 -6.61 7.52
CA GLY A 43 5.69 -6.81 8.96
C GLY A 43 5.03 -8.13 9.31
N ASN A 44 5.18 -8.56 10.55
CA ASN A 44 4.70 -9.87 11.00
C ASN A 44 3.66 -9.77 12.12
N GLY A 45 3.40 -8.57 12.64
CA GLY A 45 2.41 -8.38 13.70
C GLY A 45 2.85 -8.82 15.09
N VAL A 46 4.10 -9.23 15.26
CA VAL A 46 4.60 -9.68 16.57
C VAL A 46 5.07 -8.48 17.40
N PHE A 47 5.93 -7.65 16.83
CA PHE A 47 6.46 -6.47 17.51
C PHE A 47 6.12 -5.17 16.80
N THR A 48 5.60 -5.26 15.58
CA THR A 48 5.25 -4.09 14.77
C THR A 48 3.89 -4.28 14.16
N SER A 49 3.23 -3.18 13.86
CA SER A 49 2.00 -3.21 13.08
C SER A 49 2.30 -3.69 11.67
N ILE A 50 1.35 -4.41 11.09
CA ILE A 50 1.49 -4.88 9.72
C ILE A 50 1.04 -3.77 8.77
N LYS A 51 1.86 -3.51 7.76
CA LYS A 51 1.60 -2.49 6.74
C LYS A 51 1.14 -3.16 5.47
N TYR A 52 0.12 -2.59 4.84
CA TYR A 52 -0.46 -3.13 3.62
C TYR A 52 -0.54 -2.06 2.54
N ILE A 53 -0.26 -2.47 1.32
CA ILE A 53 -0.50 -1.66 0.13
C ILE A 53 -1.11 -2.57 -0.93
N LYS A 54 -2.12 -2.04 -1.62
CA LYS A 54 -2.77 -2.69 -2.73
C LYS A 54 -2.94 -1.67 -3.85
N TYR A 55 -2.85 -2.10 -5.10
CA TYR A 55 -3.10 -1.20 -6.21
C TYR A 55 -4.01 -1.87 -7.22
N ASP A 56 -4.84 -1.04 -7.87
CA ASP A 56 -5.76 -1.50 -8.91
C ASP A 56 -5.76 -0.50 -10.06
N PHE A 57 -5.59 -0.99 -11.27
CA PHE A 57 -5.81 -0.19 -12.47
C PHE A 57 -7.30 -0.26 -12.78
N ILE A 58 -8.03 0.80 -12.41
CA ILE A 58 -9.49 0.82 -12.47
C ILE A 58 -9.96 0.91 -13.91
N ASP A 59 -9.30 1.74 -14.71
CA ASP A 59 -9.56 1.86 -16.14
C ASP A 59 -8.25 2.22 -16.84
N GLN A 60 -8.32 2.67 -18.10
CA GLN A 60 -7.12 2.95 -18.88
C GLN A 60 -6.39 4.22 -18.46
N LYS A 61 -6.92 4.98 -17.51
CA LYS A 61 -6.37 6.27 -17.09
C LYS A 61 -6.24 6.41 -15.58
N THR A 62 -6.87 5.54 -14.79
CA THR A 62 -7.00 5.73 -13.36
C THR A 62 -6.40 4.56 -12.59
N LEU A 63 -5.48 4.90 -11.69
CA LEU A 63 -4.83 3.95 -10.79
C LEU A 63 -5.24 4.27 -9.36
N HIS A 64 -5.73 3.27 -8.64
CA HIS A 64 -5.98 3.37 -7.21
C HIS A 64 -4.84 2.71 -6.46
N ILE A 65 -4.30 3.42 -5.48
CA ILE A 65 -3.34 2.86 -4.53
C ILE A 65 -3.98 2.94 -3.16
N ILE A 66 -4.09 1.79 -2.50
CA ILE A 66 -4.83 1.67 -1.26
C ILE A 66 -3.84 1.25 -0.17
N GLY A 67 -3.81 2.00 0.92
CA GLY A 67 -2.90 1.72 2.03
C GLY A 67 -3.64 1.64 3.35
N TRP A 68 -3.17 0.75 4.21
CA TRP A 68 -3.70 0.64 5.57
C TRP A 68 -2.67 -0.05 6.47
N VAL A 69 -2.92 -0.01 7.76
CA VAL A 69 -2.12 -0.74 8.74
C VAL A 69 -3.05 -1.60 9.58
N ARG A 70 -2.52 -2.69 10.12
CA ARG A 70 -3.25 -3.54 11.05
C ARG A 70 -2.45 -3.66 12.34
N SER A 71 -3.09 -3.42 13.47
CA SER A 71 -2.46 -3.60 14.75
C SER A 71 -2.37 -5.09 15.09
N ASP A 72 -1.52 -5.43 16.04
CA ASP A 72 -1.41 -6.79 16.55
C ASP A 72 -2.69 -7.23 17.30
N LEU A 73 -3.59 -6.30 17.60
CA LEU A 73 -4.92 -6.61 18.13
C LEU A 73 -5.92 -6.95 17.03
N GLY A 74 -5.52 -6.89 15.74
CA GLY A 74 -6.31 -7.39 14.63
C GLY A 74 -7.14 -6.36 13.90
N GLY A 75 -7.26 -5.13 14.39
CA GLY A 75 -8.04 -4.11 13.72
C GLY A 75 -7.29 -3.44 12.56
N GLU A 76 -7.99 -3.14 11.47
CA GLU A 76 -7.43 -2.36 10.37
C GLU A 76 -7.64 -0.88 10.66
N PHE A 77 -6.63 -0.05 10.32
CA PHE A 77 -6.69 1.40 10.45
C PHE A 77 -6.30 2.05 9.15
N SER A 78 -7.07 3.08 8.74
CA SER A 78 -6.69 3.91 7.60
C SER A 78 -5.40 4.67 7.93
N LEU A 79 -4.84 5.37 6.94
CA LEU A 79 -3.61 6.12 7.14
C LEU A 79 -3.84 7.46 7.86
N ASP A 80 -5.09 7.77 8.21
CA ASP A 80 -5.45 8.96 8.96
C ASP A 80 -5.44 8.69 10.46
N GLY A 81 -5.34 9.75 11.26
CA GLY A 81 -5.45 9.67 12.71
C GLY A 81 -4.13 9.39 13.40
N TYR A 82 -4.20 9.23 14.71
CA TYR A 82 -3.01 9.14 15.58
C TYR A 82 -2.59 7.71 15.89
N LEU A 83 -3.51 6.76 15.87
CA LEU A 83 -3.20 5.38 16.23
C LEU A 83 -2.22 4.79 15.23
N VAL A 84 -1.18 4.14 15.73
CA VAL A 84 -0.07 3.56 14.95
C VAL A 84 0.52 4.54 13.93
N GLY A 85 0.64 5.83 14.35
CA GLY A 85 1.06 6.93 13.47
C GLY A 85 2.38 6.73 12.79
N PHE A 86 3.37 6.11 13.46
CA PHE A 86 4.68 5.83 12.88
C PHE A 86 4.54 4.89 11.66
N HIS A 87 3.74 3.84 11.79
CA HIS A 87 3.56 2.88 10.70
C HIS A 87 2.74 3.47 9.57
N LYS A 88 1.74 4.31 9.88
CA LYS A 88 0.98 5.03 8.86
C LYS A 88 1.88 5.96 8.06
N LYS A 89 2.79 6.65 8.74
CA LYS A 89 3.76 7.52 8.08
C LYS A 89 4.64 6.73 7.12
N LYS A 90 5.10 5.55 7.52
CA LYS A 90 5.91 4.68 6.67
C LYS A 90 5.16 4.28 5.40
N VAL A 91 3.88 3.90 5.52
CA VAL A 91 3.06 3.56 4.35
C VAL A 91 2.92 4.77 3.43
N ARG A 92 2.63 5.95 3.99
CA ARG A 92 2.50 7.17 3.18
C ARG A 92 3.79 7.49 2.44
N GLU A 93 4.95 7.29 3.08
CA GLU A 93 6.25 7.52 2.42
C GLU A 93 6.45 6.59 1.23
N VAL A 94 6.08 5.31 1.37
CA VAL A 94 6.17 4.35 0.27
C VAL A 94 5.23 4.76 -0.87
N ILE A 95 4.01 5.17 -0.54
CA ILE A 95 3.05 5.61 -1.56
C ILE A 95 3.56 6.86 -2.28
N ASN A 96 4.22 7.79 -1.57
CA ASN A 96 4.84 8.95 -2.20
C ASN A 96 5.96 8.56 -3.16
N ARG A 97 6.75 7.55 -2.82
CA ARG A 97 7.76 7.01 -3.76
C ARG A 97 7.09 6.45 -5.01
N ILE A 98 6.01 5.71 -4.83
CA ILE A 98 5.25 5.14 -5.95
C ILE A 98 4.70 6.26 -6.84
N LYS A 99 4.11 7.29 -6.22
CA LYS A 99 3.57 8.44 -6.97
C LYS A 99 4.61 9.04 -7.90
N ALA A 100 5.85 9.13 -7.46
CA ALA A 100 6.93 9.76 -8.23
C ALA A 100 7.34 8.94 -9.47
N VAL A 101 6.97 7.68 -9.56
CA VAL A 101 7.37 6.78 -10.65
C VAL A 101 6.19 6.32 -11.52
N ILE A 102 5.02 6.88 -11.33
CA ILE A 102 3.86 6.58 -12.19
C ILE A 102 4.12 7.17 -13.57
N ARG A 103 3.92 6.37 -14.60
CA ARG A 103 4.15 6.75 -16.00
C ARG A 103 2.86 6.80 -16.79
#